data_c19a5c47dffde56f5c7b48501c1eeea6
#
_entry.id   c19a5c47dffde56f5c7b48501c1eeea6
#
_cell.length_a   1.000
_cell.length_b   1.000
_cell.length_c   1.000
_cell.angle_alpha   90.00
_cell.angle_beta   90.00
_cell.angle_gamma   90.00
#
_symmetry.space_group_name_H-M   'P 1'
#
loop_
_entity.id
_entity.type
_entity.pdbx_description
1 polymer ?
#
loop_
_entity_poly.entity_id
_entity_poly.type
_entity_poly.pdbx_seq_one_letter_code
_entity_poly.pdbx_strand_id
1 'polypeptide(L)'
;LLASSAASDVYKRQTVDYPVCQNNEDDNYYLSHTWERVEAADGAIFTQACNSKNFTDFNTVIYGHQMGEGVDTMFHTLDRYLEEGYIEKYPNVIIYTPDHVLTYRIFAAVIYDDRHLINSFNYVMDDQRQAFLDSLQDSRDLRSRYSDIESVGTEDRILSLSTCVTGESNHRLLVEAVLTNEE
;
A
#
# COMPACT_ATOMS: atom_id res chain seq x y z
N LEU A 1 5.20 12.82 10.42
CA LEU A 1 4.92 11.44 10.85
C LEU A 1 3.43 11.22 10.87
N LEU A 2 2.92 10.35 10.00
CA LEU A 2 1.48 10.25 9.79
C LEU A 2 0.85 8.97 10.35
N ALA A 3 1.59 7.92 10.57
CA ALA A 3 1.02 6.68 11.10
C ALA A 3 2.10 5.79 11.69
N SER A 4 1.71 5.01 12.67
CA SER A 4 2.49 3.89 13.21
C SER A 4 1.53 2.74 13.42
N SER A 5 1.85 1.55 12.96
CA SER A 5 1.08 0.36 13.30
C SER A 5 1.60 -0.24 14.60
N ALA A 6 0.94 0.03 15.72
CA ALA A 6 1.22 -0.67 16.97
C ALA A 6 0.26 -1.86 17.10
N ALA A 7 0.80 -3.05 17.03
CA ALA A 7 0.02 -4.27 17.02
C ALA A 7 -0.21 -4.84 18.42
N SER A 8 -1.43 -5.29 18.69
CA SER A 8 -1.72 -6.21 19.80
C SER A 8 -1.05 -7.57 19.53
N ASP A 9 -0.90 -8.43 20.56
CA ASP A 9 -0.19 -9.72 20.48
C ASP A 9 -0.62 -10.66 19.34
N VAL A 10 -1.81 -10.48 18.78
CA VAL A 10 -2.32 -11.22 17.62
C VAL A 10 -1.63 -10.80 16.33
N TYR A 11 -1.12 -9.57 16.26
CA TYR A 11 -0.49 -8.97 15.08
C TYR A 11 1.05 -9.02 15.10
N LYS A 12 1.67 -9.55 16.14
CA LYS A 12 3.14 -9.65 16.32
C LYS A 12 3.90 -10.41 15.22
N ARG A 13 3.22 -10.91 14.20
CA ARG A 13 3.83 -11.59 13.04
C ARG A 13 3.77 -10.77 11.75
N GLN A 14 3.17 -9.58 11.78
CA GLN A 14 3.28 -8.62 10.69
C GLN A 14 4.59 -7.86 10.87
N THR A 15 5.40 -7.85 9.82
CA THR A 15 6.76 -7.29 9.85
C THR A 15 6.81 -5.83 9.42
N VAL A 16 5.69 -5.25 8.98
CA VAL A 16 5.56 -3.86 8.60
C VAL A 16 5.00 -3.04 9.76
N ASP A 17 5.87 -2.32 10.47
CA ASP A 17 5.53 -1.42 11.57
C ASP A 17 6.42 -0.17 11.47
N TYR A 18 5.99 0.78 10.63
CA TYR A 18 6.78 1.95 10.26
C TYR A 18 5.93 3.22 10.28
N PRO A 19 6.54 4.39 10.59
CA PRO A 19 5.92 5.66 10.33
C PRO A 19 5.74 5.87 8.83
N VAL A 20 4.58 6.39 8.42
CA VAL A 20 4.33 6.84 7.05
C VAL A 20 4.71 8.31 6.94
N CYS A 21 5.67 8.61 6.08
CA CYS A 21 6.19 9.95 5.87
C CYS A 21 5.50 10.63 4.68
N GLN A 22 5.53 11.97 4.66
CA GLN A 22 5.14 12.76 3.50
C GLN A 22 5.99 14.02 3.42
N ASN A 23 6.48 14.36 2.22
CA ASN A 23 7.18 15.59 1.94
C ASN A 23 6.38 16.42 0.93
N ASN A 24 6.05 17.67 1.27
CA ASN A 24 5.26 18.54 0.41
C ASN A 24 6.06 19.23 -0.70
N GLU A 25 7.40 19.17 -0.65
CA GLU A 25 8.30 19.84 -1.59
C GLU A 25 8.88 18.86 -2.62
N ASP A 26 9.05 17.58 -2.23
CA ASP A 26 9.63 16.54 -3.08
C ASP A 26 8.98 15.19 -2.77
N ASP A 27 8.12 14.73 -3.67
CA ASP A 27 7.42 13.46 -3.56
C ASP A 27 8.35 12.23 -3.51
N ASN A 28 9.59 12.36 -3.99
CA ASN A 28 10.57 11.29 -4.04
C ASN A 28 11.60 11.36 -2.89
N TYR A 29 11.52 12.36 -2.03
CA TYR A 29 12.50 12.59 -0.96
C TYR A 29 12.77 11.34 -0.13
N TYR A 30 11.72 10.64 0.27
CA TYR A 30 11.80 9.46 1.14
C TYR A 30 12.19 8.16 0.41
N LEU A 31 12.40 8.19 -0.89
CA LEU A 31 13.05 7.08 -1.60
C LEU A 31 14.52 6.90 -1.17
N SER A 32 15.18 7.96 -0.71
CA SER A 32 16.60 7.95 -0.32
C SER A 32 16.89 8.59 1.03
N HIS A 33 15.86 8.84 1.85
CA HIS A 33 16.00 9.40 3.18
C HIS A 33 15.09 8.67 4.18
N THR A 34 15.64 8.39 5.35
CA THR A 34 14.87 7.83 6.48
C THR A 34 13.83 8.82 6.99
N TRP A 35 12.95 8.34 7.87
CA TRP A 35 11.98 9.21 8.57
C TRP A 35 12.66 10.31 9.42
N GLU A 36 13.92 10.13 9.83
CA GLU A 36 14.75 11.14 10.51
C GLU A 36 15.40 12.12 9.53
N ARG A 37 15.14 12.00 8.23
CA ARG A 37 15.69 12.81 7.14
C ARG A 37 17.22 12.62 6.93
N VAL A 38 17.72 11.44 7.25
CA VAL A 38 19.09 11.02 6.98
C VAL A 38 19.11 10.25 5.66
N GLU A 39 20.09 10.53 4.80
CA GLU A 39 20.29 9.82 3.55
C GLU A 39 20.54 8.32 3.82
N ALA A 40 19.76 7.46 3.20
CA ALA A 40 19.84 6.01 3.34
C ALA A 40 19.22 5.31 2.13
N ALA A 41 19.81 4.20 1.70
CA ALA A 41 19.38 3.46 0.51
C ALA A 41 18.01 2.76 0.70
N ASP A 42 17.63 2.44 1.92
CA ASP A 42 16.35 1.83 2.28
C ASP A 42 15.22 2.86 2.42
N GLY A 43 15.56 4.15 2.47
CA GLY A 43 14.59 5.23 2.52
C GLY A 43 13.63 5.15 3.71
N ALA A 44 12.37 5.48 3.49
CA ALA A 44 11.27 5.34 4.44
C ALA A 44 9.99 4.86 3.74
N ILE A 45 9.00 4.44 4.51
CA ILE A 45 7.64 4.24 4.02
C ILE A 45 6.99 5.62 3.89
N PHE A 46 6.38 5.93 2.74
CA PHE A 46 5.88 7.26 2.49
C PHE A 46 4.67 7.31 1.55
N THR A 47 3.97 8.43 1.57
CA THR A 47 2.95 8.80 0.59
C THR A 47 3.31 10.14 -0.05
N GLN A 48 2.78 10.40 -1.24
CA GLN A 48 3.02 11.64 -1.98
C GLN A 48 2.12 12.78 -1.51
N ALA A 49 2.52 14.03 -1.77
CA ALA A 49 1.84 15.23 -1.30
C ALA A 49 0.41 15.39 -1.83
N CYS A 50 0.06 14.74 -2.94
CA CYS A 50 -1.29 14.74 -3.49
C CYS A 50 -2.29 13.94 -2.66
N ASN A 51 -1.84 12.98 -1.84
CA ASN A 51 -2.72 12.28 -0.91
C ASN A 51 -2.90 13.06 0.41
N SER A 52 -4.12 13.01 0.91
CA SER A 52 -4.47 13.58 2.20
C SER A 52 -3.77 12.83 3.35
N LYS A 53 -3.22 13.58 4.30
CA LYS A 53 -2.62 13.02 5.52
C LYS A 53 -3.64 12.30 6.43
N ASN A 54 -4.92 12.54 6.20
CA ASN A 54 -6.00 11.93 6.98
C ASN A 54 -6.59 10.68 6.29
N PHE A 55 -5.98 10.23 5.18
CA PHE A 55 -6.45 9.03 4.45
C PHE A 55 -7.90 9.13 3.99
N THR A 56 -8.33 10.32 3.56
CA THR A 56 -9.72 10.60 3.13
C THR A 56 -9.93 10.48 1.64
N ASP A 57 -8.86 10.27 0.85
CA ASP A 57 -8.94 10.10 -0.59
C ASP A 57 -9.60 8.76 -0.96
N PHE A 58 -10.14 8.66 -2.18
CA PHE A 58 -10.58 7.39 -2.72
C PHE A 58 -9.46 6.36 -2.71
N ASN A 59 -8.26 6.74 -3.17
CA ASN A 59 -7.07 5.89 -3.11
C ASN A 59 -5.90 6.63 -2.46
N THR A 60 -5.44 6.13 -1.33
CA THR A 60 -4.18 6.55 -0.70
C THR A 60 -3.09 5.55 -1.05
N VAL A 61 -2.04 6.01 -1.73
CA VAL A 61 -0.93 5.14 -2.11
C VAL A 61 0.25 5.32 -1.15
N ILE A 62 0.67 4.24 -0.54
CA ILE A 62 1.86 4.17 0.31
C ILE A 62 2.95 3.41 -0.43
N TYR A 63 4.12 4.02 -0.51
CA TYR A 63 5.30 3.47 -1.16
C TYR A 63 6.32 2.97 -0.14
N GLY A 64 7.03 1.90 -0.47
CA GLY A 64 8.14 1.38 0.31
C GLY A 64 9.06 0.52 -0.55
N HIS A 65 10.35 0.51 -0.20
CA HIS A 65 11.32 -0.28 -0.93
C HIS A 65 11.14 -1.78 -0.76
N GLN A 66 11.45 -2.51 -1.83
CA GLN A 66 11.72 -3.92 -1.81
C GLN A 66 13.23 -4.10 -1.57
N MET A 67 13.60 -4.66 -0.41
CA MET A 67 15.01 -4.72 0.03
C MET A 67 15.78 -5.94 -0.48
N GLY A 68 15.11 -6.84 -1.24
CA GLY A 68 15.73 -8.07 -1.77
C GLY A 68 15.77 -9.22 -0.77
N GLU A 69 16.22 -10.38 -1.26
CA GLU A 69 16.18 -11.63 -0.50
C GLU A 69 16.95 -11.54 0.83
N GLY A 70 16.32 -12.02 1.90
CA GLY A 70 16.92 -12.14 3.23
C GLY A 70 16.90 -10.85 4.07
N VAL A 71 16.25 -9.78 3.60
CA VAL A 71 16.11 -8.50 4.32
C VAL A 71 14.64 -8.23 4.60
N ASP A 72 14.12 -8.73 5.71
CA ASP A 72 12.71 -8.61 6.13
C ASP A 72 12.39 -7.20 6.68
N THR A 73 12.71 -6.14 5.90
CA THR A 73 12.43 -4.74 6.24
C THR A 73 11.66 -4.03 5.14
N MET A 74 11.15 -2.86 5.44
CA MET A 74 10.30 -2.06 4.55
C MET A 74 9.13 -2.86 4.00
N PHE A 75 8.92 -2.88 2.68
CA PHE A 75 7.83 -3.62 2.03
C PHE A 75 8.25 -4.98 1.45
N HIS A 76 9.46 -5.47 1.77
CA HIS A 76 9.89 -6.79 1.30
C HIS A 76 8.90 -7.91 1.67
N THR A 77 8.38 -7.89 2.89
CA THR A 77 7.47 -8.94 3.38
C THR A 77 6.09 -8.93 2.74
N LEU A 78 5.75 -7.90 1.96
CA LEU A 78 4.50 -7.87 1.18
C LEU A 78 4.47 -8.96 0.10
N ASP A 79 5.62 -9.48 -0.35
CA ASP A 79 5.71 -10.61 -1.29
C ASP A 79 4.94 -11.84 -0.79
N ARG A 80 4.78 -12.01 0.52
CA ARG A 80 4.01 -13.11 1.12
C ARG A 80 2.52 -13.06 0.76
N TYR A 81 1.98 -11.89 0.41
CA TYR A 81 0.59 -11.79 -0.03
C TYR A 81 0.35 -12.44 -1.40
N LEU A 82 1.40 -12.81 -2.12
CA LEU A 82 1.31 -13.64 -3.33
C LEU A 82 1.20 -15.15 -3.02
N GLU A 83 1.42 -15.56 -1.76
CA GLU A 83 1.24 -16.94 -1.32
C GLU A 83 -0.25 -17.25 -1.15
N GLU A 84 -0.65 -18.49 -1.50
CA GLU A 84 -2.03 -18.94 -1.34
C GLU A 84 -2.44 -18.96 0.14
N GLY A 85 -3.59 -18.39 0.46
CA GLY A 85 -4.14 -18.35 1.82
C GLY A 85 -3.50 -17.30 2.74
N TYR A 86 -2.54 -16.50 2.26
CA TYR A 86 -1.89 -15.51 3.13
C TYR A 86 -2.79 -14.29 3.40
N ILE A 87 -3.59 -13.85 2.42
CA ILE A 87 -4.57 -12.77 2.59
C ILE A 87 -5.58 -13.14 3.68
N GLU A 88 -6.12 -14.36 3.65
CA GLU A 88 -7.12 -14.85 4.61
C GLU A 88 -6.53 -14.96 6.02
N LYS A 89 -5.24 -15.26 6.10
CA LYS A 89 -4.55 -15.41 7.39
C LYS A 89 -4.19 -14.07 8.01
N TYR A 90 -3.88 -13.06 7.20
CA TYR A 90 -3.46 -11.72 7.62
C TYR A 90 -4.22 -10.65 6.83
N PRO A 91 -5.56 -10.56 7.03
CA PRO A 91 -6.40 -9.76 6.15
C PRO A 91 -6.37 -8.26 6.38
N ASN A 92 -5.77 -7.79 7.48
CA ASN A 92 -5.93 -6.40 7.90
C ASN A 92 -4.63 -5.60 7.83
N VAL A 93 -4.77 -4.34 7.40
CA VAL A 93 -3.80 -3.26 7.57
C VAL A 93 -4.40 -2.23 8.51
N ILE A 94 -3.64 -1.79 9.52
CA ILE A 94 -4.10 -0.79 10.48
C ILE A 94 -3.24 0.47 10.31
N ILE A 95 -3.90 1.62 10.15
CA ILE A 95 -3.29 2.93 10.05
C ILE A 95 -3.69 3.76 11.28
N TYR A 96 -2.70 4.22 12.02
CA TYR A 96 -2.91 5.14 13.14
C TYR A 96 -2.66 6.56 12.67
N THR A 97 -3.65 7.40 12.72
CA THR A 97 -3.53 8.86 12.56
C THR A 97 -3.61 9.53 13.92
N PRO A 98 -3.34 10.84 14.04
CA PRO A 98 -3.48 11.53 15.33
C PRO A 98 -4.88 11.44 15.94
N ASP A 99 -5.91 11.35 15.11
CA ASP A 99 -7.31 11.46 15.54
C ASP A 99 -8.10 10.14 15.35
N HIS A 100 -7.62 9.21 14.52
CA HIS A 100 -8.37 8.01 14.14
C HIS A 100 -7.49 6.77 14.06
N VAL A 101 -8.11 5.62 14.26
CA VAL A 101 -7.56 4.30 13.91
C VAL A 101 -8.36 3.77 12.72
N LEU A 102 -7.69 3.59 11.59
CA LEU A 102 -8.29 3.12 10.35
C LEU A 102 -7.94 1.64 10.15
N THR A 103 -8.95 0.80 10.02
CA THR A 103 -8.76 -0.61 9.71
C THR A 103 -9.16 -0.88 8.27
N TYR A 104 -8.19 -1.32 7.48
CA TYR A 104 -8.39 -1.72 6.09
C TYR A 104 -8.33 -3.24 5.97
N ARG A 105 -9.19 -3.82 5.14
CA ARG A 105 -9.18 -5.25 4.79
C ARG A 105 -8.58 -5.43 3.41
N ILE A 106 -7.54 -6.27 3.32
CA ILE A 106 -6.88 -6.61 2.05
C ILE A 106 -7.84 -7.44 1.19
N PHE A 107 -8.03 -7.00 -0.06
CA PHE A 107 -8.85 -7.67 -1.04
C PHE A 107 -8.08 -8.18 -2.27
N ALA A 108 -6.85 -7.67 -2.49
CA ALA A 108 -6.01 -8.13 -3.58
C ALA A 108 -4.51 -7.92 -3.30
N ALA A 109 -3.69 -8.78 -3.90
CA ALA A 109 -2.25 -8.60 -4.07
C ALA A 109 -1.93 -8.85 -5.54
N VAL A 110 -1.56 -7.79 -6.28
CA VAL A 110 -1.54 -7.79 -7.74
C VAL A 110 -0.14 -7.46 -8.24
N ILE A 111 0.37 -8.27 -9.17
CA ILE A 111 1.53 -7.88 -9.96
C ILE A 111 1.05 -6.93 -11.05
N TYR A 112 1.46 -5.68 -10.95
CA TYR A 112 1.00 -4.58 -11.76
C TYR A 112 2.16 -3.99 -12.58
N ASP A 113 1.87 -3.21 -13.61
CA ASP A 113 2.91 -2.52 -14.36
C ASP A 113 3.51 -1.36 -13.54
N ASP A 114 4.57 -0.72 -14.04
CA ASP A 114 5.31 0.33 -13.35
C ASP A 114 4.73 1.74 -13.52
N ARG A 115 3.48 1.84 -14.05
CA ARG A 115 2.83 3.14 -14.18
C ARG A 115 2.70 3.85 -12.83
N HIS A 116 2.78 5.16 -12.86
CA HIS A 116 2.58 5.97 -11.67
C HIS A 116 1.08 5.98 -11.29
N LEU A 117 0.71 5.17 -10.31
CA LEU A 117 -0.68 4.83 -9.99
C LEU A 117 -1.57 6.07 -9.79
N ILE A 118 -1.13 7.03 -8.97
CA ILE A 118 -1.90 8.24 -8.65
C ILE A 118 -2.14 9.11 -9.90
N ASN A 119 -1.19 9.15 -10.83
CA ASN A 119 -1.30 9.98 -12.03
C ASN A 119 -2.03 9.28 -13.19
N SER A 120 -2.27 7.98 -13.09
CA SER A 120 -2.87 7.17 -14.14
C SER A 120 -4.39 7.24 -14.17
N PHE A 121 -5.01 7.66 -13.05
CA PHE A 121 -6.46 7.74 -12.93
C PHE A 121 -6.88 9.06 -12.28
N ASN A 122 -8.00 9.63 -12.72
CA ASN A 122 -8.60 10.78 -12.05
C ASN A 122 -9.62 10.31 -10.99
N TYR A 123 -9.16 10.10 -9.78
CA TYR A 123 -10.00 9.57 -8.69
C TYR A 123 -11.12 10.50 -8.20
N VAL A 124 -11.28 11.69 -8.78
CA VAL A 124 -12.45 12.54 -8.57
C VAL A 124 -13.67 12.01 -9.33
N MET A 125 -13.45 11.26 -10.41
CA MET A 125 -14.47 10.77 -11.32
C MET A 125 -14.77 9.28 -11.08
N ASP A 126 -16.03 8.93 -10.91
CA ASP A 126 -16.45 7.55 -10.57
C ASP A 126 -16.09 6.55 -11.67
N ASP A 127 -16.18 6.95 -12.96
CA ASP A 127 -15.76 6.10 -14.07
C ASP A 127 -14.25 5.81 -14.05
N GLN A 128 -13.43 6.74 -13.56
CA GLN A 128 -12.00 6.55 -13.40
C GLN A 128 -11.64 5.72 -12.15
N ARG A 129 -12.43 5.83 -11.07
CA ARG A 129 -12.34 4.93 -9.91
C ARG A 129 -12.66 3.50 -10.33
N GLN A 130 -13.74 3.32 -11.10
CA GLN A 130 -14.09 2.00 -11.65
C GLN A 130 -13.01 1.48 -12.59
N ALA A 131 -12.46 2.31 -13.47
CA ALA A 131 -11.35 1.91 -14.34
C ALA A 131 -10.10 1.48 -13.57
N PHE A 132 -9.82 2.11 -12.42
CA PHE A 132 -8.76 1.64 -11.53
C PHE A 132 -9.06 0.24 -10.97
N LEU A 133 -10.25 0.02 -10.41
CA LEU A 133 -10.65 -1.28 -9.86
C LEU A 133 -10.65 -2.38 -10.93
N ASP A 134 -11.15 -2.09 -12.13
CA ASP A 134 -11.12 -3.01 -13.27
C ASP A 134 -9.68 -3.36 -13.66
N SER A 135 -8.76 -2.37 -13.64
CA SER A 135 -7.36 -2.57 -13.99
C SER A 135 -6.63 -3.53 -13.04
N LEU A 136 -7.04 -3.61 -11.76
CA LEU A 136 -6.51 -4.58 -10.82
C LEU A 136 -6.92 -6.01 -11.20
N GLN A 137 -8.16 -6.19 -11.69
CA GLN A 137 -8.68 -7.50 -12.13
C GLN A 137 -8.10 -7.92 -13.50
N ASP A 138 -7.70 -6.97 -14.32
CA ASP A 138 -7.12 -7.22 -15.64
C ASP A 138 -5.68 -7.77 -15.59
N SER A 139 -5.06 -7.81 -14.40
CA SER A 139 -3.75 -8.42 -14.23
C SER A 139 -3.78 -9.90 -14.64
N ARG A 140 -2.94 -10.22 -15.64
CA ARG A 140 -2.80 -11.60 -16.15
C ARG A 140 -1.68 -12.38 -15.50
N ASP A 141 -0.99 -11.78 -14.54
CA ASP A 141 0.08 -12.47 -13.81
C ASP A 141 -0.52 -13.50 -12.86
N LEU A 142 -0.13 -14.76 -13.04
CA LEU A 142 -0.67 -15.88 -12.27
C LEU A 142 -0.27 -15.86 -10.79
N ARG A 143 0.67 -15.00 -10.40
CA ARG A 143 1.06 -14.77 -9.01
C ARG A 143 0.05 -13.91 -8.26
N SER A 144 -0.74 -13.08 -8.97
CA SER A 144 -1.75 -12.22 -8.36
C SER A 144 -2.77 -13.03 -7.55
N ARG A 145 -3.20 -12.48 -6.43
CA ARG A 145 -4.18 -13.08 -5.52
C ARG A 145 -5.31 -12.10 -5.24
N TYR A 146 -6.48 -12.62 -5.13
CA TYR A 146 -7.70 -11.85 -4.91
C TYR A 146 -8.53 -12.49 -3.80
N SER A 147 -9.11 -11.64 -2.95
CA SER A 147 -10.07 -12.02 -1.92
C SER A 147 -11.19 -10.98 -1.91
N ASP A 148 -12.41 -11.38 -2.28
CA ASP A 148 -13.62 -10.52 -2.22
C ASP A 148 -13.52 -9.16 -2.94
N ILE A 149 -12.77 -9.09 -4.07
CA ILE A 149 -12.61 -7.86 -4.86
C ILE A 149 -13.96 -7.35 -5.41
N GLU A 150 -14.92 -8.25 -5.64
CA GLU A 150 -16.24 -7.91 -6.17
C GLU A 150 -17.09 -7.09 -5.17
N SER A 151 -16.73 -7.08 -3.89
CA SER A 151 -17.41 -6.29 -2.85
C SER A 151 -16.91 -4.84 -2.77
N VAL A 152 -15.87 -4.47 -3.52
CA VAL A 152 -15.24 -3.14 -3.47
C VAL A 152 -15.77 -2.26 -4.61
N GLY A 153 -16.24 -1.07 -4.28
CA GLY A 153 -16.86 -0.13 -5.23
C GLY A 153 -16.23 1.26 -5.24
N THR A 154 -16.76 2.13 -6.08
CA THR A 154 -16.25 3.48 -6.31
C THR A 154 -16.48 4.44 -5.13
N GLU A 155 -17.32 4.08 -4.18
CA GLU A 155 -17.59 4.87 -2.97
C GLU A 155 -16.71 4.49 -1.78
N ASP A 156 -15.93 3.41 -1.92
CA ASP A 156 -15.04 2.94 -0.87
C ASP A 156 -13.76 3.76 -0.80
N ARG A 157 -13.07 3.70 0.34
CA ARG A 157 -11.73 4.24 0.51
C ARG A 157 -10.71 3.11 0.41
N ILE A 158 -9.79 3.24 -0.53
CA ILE A 158 -8.77 2.24 -0.87
C ILE A 158 -7.41 2.66 -0.31
N LEU A 159 -6.65 1.69 0.12
CA LEU A 159 -5.25 1.80 0.49
C LEU A 159 -4.43 0.89 -0.43
N SER A 160 -3.55 1.49 -1.24
CA SER A 160 -2.60 0.79 -2.08
C SER A 160 -1.22 0.78 -1.44
N LEU A 161 -0.69 -0.39 -1.05
CA LEU A 161 0.70 -0.55 -0.64
C LEU A 161 1.51 -0.96 -1.86
N SER A 162 2.42 -0.08 -2.32
CA SER A 162 3.17 -0.24 -3.56
C SER A 162 4.65 -0.48 -3.31
N THR A 163 5.20 -1.54 -3.89
CA THR A 163 6.63 -1.86 -3.87
C THR A 163 7.10 -2.43 -5.19
N CYS A 164 8.42 -2.54 -5.38
CA CYS A 164 9.00 -3.20 -6.55
C CYS A 164 8.84 -4.72 -6.46
N VAL A 165 8.83 -5.39 -7.61
CA VAL A 165 8.96 -6.85 -7.69
C VAL A 165 10.44 -7.21 -7.81
N THR A 166 10.92 -8.14 -7.00
CA THR A 166 12.33 -8.55 -7.01
C THR A 166 12.74 -9.07 -8.40
N GLY A 167 13.77 -8.47 -8.97
CA GLY A 167 14.30 -8.84 -10.29
C GLY A 167 13.50 -8.34 -11.49
N GLU A 168 12.42 -7.57 -11.29
CA GLU A 168 11.54 -7.07 -12.36
C GLU A 168 11.40 -5.55 -12.26
N SER A 169 12.14 -4.79 -13.05
CA SER A 169 12.17 -3.32 -12.98
C SER A 169 10.86 -2.66 -13.46
N ASN A 170 10.11 -3.34 -14.31
CA ASN A 170 8.88 -2.85 -14.95
C ASN A 170 7.58 -3.37 -14.30
N HIS A 171 7.70 -4.01 -13.13
CA HIS A 171 6.54 -4.47 -12.37
C HIS A 171 6.57 -3.92 -10.94
N ARG A 172 5.36 -3.78 -10.39
CA ARG A 172 5.12 -3.44 -9.00
C ARG A 172 4.24 -4.50 -8.36
N LEU A 173 4.48 -4.78 -7.10
CA LEU A 173 3.51 -5.47 -6.26
C LEU A 173 2.62 -4.40 -5.61
N LEU A 174 1.32 -4.50 -5.85
CA LEU A 174 0.30 -3.73 -5.19
C LEU A 174 -0.45 -4.64 -4.21
N VAL A 175 -0.45 -4.30 -2.92
CA VAL A 175 -1.34 -4.91 -1.93
C VAL A 175 -2.46 -3.91 -1.67
N GLU A 176 -3.67 -4.28 -2.08
CA GLU A 176 -4.84 -3.41 -2.11
C GLU A 176 -5.78 -3.73 -0.95
N ALA A 177 -6.17 -2.72 -0.22
CA ALA A 177 -7.07 -2.89 0.92
C ALA A 177 -8.16 -1.83 0.93
N VAL A 178 -9.35 -2.21 1.41
CA VAL A 178 -10.54 -1.36 1.53
C VAL A 178 -10.80 -1.02 3.00
N LEU A 179 -11.14 0.24 3.28
CA LEU A 179 -11.49 0.68 4.62
C LEU A 179 -12.75 -0.03 5.11
N THR A 180 -12.67 -0.64 6.28
CA THR A 180 -13.80 -1.36 6.91
C THR A 180 -14.22 -0.76 8.24
N ASN A 181 -13.32 -0.05 8.92
CA ASN A 181 -13.63 0.58 10.20
C ASN A 181 -12.78 1.85 10.42
N GLU A 182 -13.38 2.86 11.06
CA GLU A 182 -12.74 4.12 11.47
C GLU A 182 -13.20 4.45 12.90
N GLU A 183 -12.26 4.48 13.85
CA GLU A 183 -12.48 4.77 15.27
C GLU A 183 -11.78 6.05 15.72
#